data_9b10992833442a473e2c4180c283be18
#
_entry.id   9b10992833442a473e2c4180c283be18
#
_cell.length_a   1.000
_cell.length_b   1.000
_cell.length_c   1.000
_cell.angle_alpha   90.00
_cell.angle_beta   90.00
_cell.angle_gamma   90.00
#
_symmetry.space_group_name_H-M   'P 1'
#
loop_
_entity.id
_entity.type
_entity.pdbx_description
1 polymer ?
#
loop_
_entity_poly.entity_id
_entity_poly.type
_entity_poly.pdbx_seq_one_letter_code
_entity_poly.pdbx_strand_id
1 'polypeptide(L)'
;MGVGFVRPHTPLIVPQKYFDRFPLDSIKLPKILKGDAKDTFKHTVTSKEDDRSGDRGTKMYDSLIASYKGDRELALKKFIQAYLASVASIDGLVGDLLHALDETGLAKNTIVIFTSDHGWGNGEKDYLYKNSLWQESTRVPLVFRIPGFSKSGKSCTHPVSLVDLYPTLLDLCGLPDNTMKNEKGRPLDGFSLKPLLSDPQKGKWEGPDYALTTLYKWAQYYDPANQSYSLRFKDWRYVRYENGKEELYHTVVDNHEWNNLALDSEYSETLEKYRKKLLSIIPKSIPGKPKSNEHWKDQYFKKNPQADANKDGTLSWPELHAHKKLKNAPKDAEYWKNQYFKKNPKADANKDGTLSWPEFHAHKKKGS
;
A
#
# COMPACT_ATOMS: atom_id res chain seq x y z
N MET A 1 -7.46 -16.70 -13.71
CA MET A 1 -6.04 -16.32 -13.89
C MET A 1 -5.86 -14.88 -13.39
N GLY A 2 -4.81 -14.58 -12.61
CA GLY A 2 -4.45 -13.23 -12.22
C GLY A 2 -3.15 -12.83 -12.92
N VAL A 3 -3.12 -11.64 -13.54
CA VAL A 3 -1.93 -11.07 -14.16
C VAL A 3 -1.58 -9.79 -13.45
N GLY A 4 -0.39 -9.73 -12.86
CA GLY A 4 0.09 -8.57 -12.12
C GLY A 4 1.19 -7.83 -12.87
N PHE A 5 1.06 -6.50 -12.96
CA PHE A 5 2.08 -5.62 -13.51
C PHE A 5 2.67 -4.76 -12.39
N VAL A 6 3.99 -4.59 -12.41
CA VAL A 6 4.67 -3.78 -11.39
C VAL A 6 4.53 -2.29 -11.65
N ARG A 7 4.50 -1.87 -12.94
CA ARG A 7 4.35 -0.45 -13.29
C ARG A 7 2.89 -0.03 -13.13
N PRO A 8 2.64 1.25 -12.79
CA PRO A 8 3.55 2.40 -12.60
C PRO A 8 4.22 2.52 -11.22
N HIS A 9 4.52 1.44 -10.53
CA HIS A 9 5.30 1.48 -9.28
C HIS A 9 6.72 2.03 -9.51
N THR A 10 7.22 2.84 -8.57
CA THR A 10 8.60 3.35 -8.61
C THR A 10 9.63 2.21 -8.42
N PRO A 11 10.84 2.32 -9.04
CA PRO A 11 11.32 3.39 -9.93
C PRO A 11 10.60 3.39 -11.28
N LEU A 12 10.31 4.58 -11.83
CA LEU A 12 9.56 4.75 -13.08
C LEU A 12 10.48 4.54 -14.30
N ILE A 13 10.95 3.32 -14.49
CA ILE A 13 11.89 2.92 -15.55
C ILE A 13 11.15 2.06 -16.55
N VAL A 14 11.05 2.54 -17.79
CA VAL A 14 10.47 1.86 -18.95
C VAL A 14 11.26 2.21 -20.22
N PRO A 15 11.14 1.44 -21.32
CA PRO A 15 11.79 1.74 -22.59
C PRO A 15 11.50 3.15 -23.11
N GLN A 16 12.51 3.79 -23.74
CA GLN A 16 12.48 5.16 -24.25
C GLN A 16 11.26 5.45 -25.13
N LYS A 17 10.86 4.49 -25.97
CA LYS A 17 9.68 4.62 -26.85
C LYS A 17 8.38 5.04 -26.15
N TYR A 18 8.25 4.76 -24.84
CA TYR A 18 7.09 5.20 -24.07
C TYR A 18 7.22 6.64 -23.56
N PHE A 19 8.46 7.09 -23.26
CA PHE A 19 8.73 8.51 -22.95
C PHE A 19 8.49 9.41 -24.17
N ASP A 20 8.86 8.93 -25.37
CA ASP A 20 8.72 9.69 -26.63
C ASP A 20 7.25 10.00 -26.96
N ARG A 21 6.32 9.21 -26.43
CA ARG A 21 4.87 9.47 -26.56
C ARG A 21 4.38 10.68 -25.78
N PHE A 22 5.17 11.18 -24.82
CA PHE A 22 4.82 12.27 -23.91
C PHE A 22 5.92 13.34 -23.90
N PRO A 23 6.05 14.14 -24.97
CA PRO A 23 6.99 15.27 -25.00
C PRO A 23 6.78 16.16 -23.79
N LEU A 24 7.86 16.62 -23.15
CA LEU A 24 7.80 17.34 -21.88
C LEU A 24 6.91 18.58 -21.95
N ASP A 25 6.95 19.29 -23.08
CA ASP A 25 6.17 20.51 -23.30
C ASP A 25 4.66 20.24 -23.39
N SER A 26 4.26 19.00 -23.73
CA SER A 26 2.87 18.58 -23.78
C SER A 26 2.31 18.18 -22.41
N ILE A 27 3.18 18.01 -21.39
CA ILE A 27 2.77 17.57 -20.06
C ILE A 27 2.00 18.67 -19.34
N LYS A 28 0.77 18.37 -19.01
CA LYS A 28 -0.07 19.21 -18.15
C LYS A 28 0.01 18.71 -16.71
N LEU A 29 0.32 19.59 -15.79
CA LEU A 29 0.28 19.27 -14.37
C LEU A 29 -1.16 19.06 -13.91
N PRO A 30 -1.41 18.20 -12.90
CA PRO A 30 -2.69 18.17 -12.23
C PRO A 30 -3.03 19.54 -11.64
N LYS A 31 -4.30 19.78 -11.37
CA LYS A 31 -4.72 21.01 -10.70
C LYS A 31 -4.26 20.95 -9.25
N ILE A 32 -3.23 21.68 -8.92
CA ILE A 32 -2.65 21.74 -7.59
C ILE A 32 -2.87 23.16 -7.04
N LEU A 33 -3.60 23.24 -5.93
CA LEU A 33 -3.79 24.49 -5.21
C LEU A 33 -2.52 24.81 -4.40
N LYS A 34 -2.00 26.03 -4.53
CA LYS A 34 -0.86 26.47 -3.74
C LYS A 34 -1.23 26.53 -2.26
N GLY A 35 -0.51 25.78 -1.43
CA GLY A 35 -0.75 25.73 0.01
C GLY A 35 -1.86 24.77 0.44
N ASP A 36 -2.36 23.94 -0.46
CA ASP A 36 -3.36 22.90 -0.22
C ASP A 36 -3.05 21.99 0.97
N ALA A 37 -1.76 21.75 1.23
CA ALA A 37 -1.34 20.94 2.37
C ALA A 37 -1.49 21.60 3.76
N LYS A 38 -1.88 22.87 3.84
CA LYS A 38 -1.89 23.63 5.10
C LYS A 38 -3.00 23.23 6.06
N ASP A 39 -4.13 22.79 5.54
CA ASP A 39 -5.30 22.38 6.31
C ASP A 39 -5.41 20.84 6.43
N THR A 40 -4.37 20.12 6.05
CA THR A 40 -4.30 18.65 6.11
C THR A 40 -3.49 18.18 7.32
N PHE A 41 -3.75 16.95 7.79
CA PHE A 41 -3.14 16.44 9.01
C PHE A 41 -2.31 15.15 8.81
N LYS A 42 -2.13 14.69 7.59
CA LYS A 42 -1.35 13.45 7.31
C LYS A 42 0.06 13.47 7.91
N HIS A 43 0.74 14.61 7.83
CA HIS A 43 2.09 14.77 8.36
C HIS A 43 2.15 14.69 9.89
N THR A 44 1.09 15.07 10.61
CA THR A 44 1.05 15.06 12.08
C THR A 44 1.08 13.66 12.69
N VAL A 45 0.87 12.64 11.86
CA VAL A 45 0.90 11.22 12.26
C VAL A 45 2.32 10.68 12.39
N THR A 46 3.25 11.23 11.61
CA THR A 46 4.61 10.72 11.47
C THR A 46 5.68 11.68 11.98
N SER A 47 5.32 12.92 12.28
CA SER A 47 6.22 13.99 12.71
C SER A 47 5.56 14.93 13.70
N LYS A 48 6.32 15.89 14.24
CA LYS A 48 5.77 16.99 15.06
C LYS A 48 4.85 17.86 14.19
N GLU A 49 3.88 18.53 14.81
CA GLU A 49 2.82 19.28 14.11
C GLU A 49 3.31 20.22 13.00
N ASP A 50 4.45 20.87 13.20
CA ASP A 50 5.02 21.83 12.25
C ASP A 50 6.12 21.25 11.37
N ASP A 51 6.47 19.97 11.54
CA ASP A 51 7.53 19.30 10.78
C ASP A 51 6.98 18.24 9.85
N ARG A 52 6.80 18.59 8.59
CA ARG A 52 6.37 17.66 7.54
C ARG A 52 7.46 16.69 7.09
N SER A 53 8.70 16.92 7.48
CA SER A 53 9.86 16.13 7.03
C SER A 53 9.82 14.65 7.47
N GLY A 54 9.05 14.32 8.49
CA GLY A 54 8.85 12.93 8.95
C GLY A 54 8.03 12.07 7.98
N ASP A 55 7.14 12.67 7.20
CA ASP A 55 6.29 11.93 6.25
C ASP A 55 7.03 11.58 4.96
N ARG A 56 6.92 10.30 4.55
CA ARG A 56 7.65 9.78 3.39
C ARG A 56 7.22 10.45 2.08
N GLY A 57 5.93 10.70 1.89
CA GLY A 57 5.44 11.29 0.66
C GLY A 57 5.84 12.76 0.53
N THR A 58 5.85 13.50 1.64
CA THR A 58 6.38 14.86 1.70
C THR A 58 7.88 14.87 1.41
N LYS A 59 8.66 13.97 2.04
CA LYS A 59 10.11 13.84 1.74
C LYS A 59 10.39 13.54 0.28
N MET A 60 9.61 12.67 -0.34
CA MET A 60 9.78 12.35 -1.76
C MET A 60 9.48 13.57 -2.63
N TYR A 61 8.43 14.32 -2.30
CA TYR A 61 8.09 15.57 -2.99
C TYR A 61 9.22 16.60 -2.87
N ASP A 62 9.65 16.90 -1.65
CA ASP A 62 10.71 17.88 -1.39
C ASP A 62 12.04 17.47 -2.06
N SER A 63 12.39 16.18 -2.00
CA SER A 63 13.59 15.65 -2.66
C SER A 63 13.51 15.77 -4.18
N LEU A 64 12.33 15.53 -4.77
CA LEU A 64 12.13 15.74 -6.20
C LEU A 64 12.35 17.22 -6.56
N ILE A 65 11.70 18.16 -5.85
CA ILE A 65 11.83 19.59 -6.13
C ILE A 65 13.29 20.05 -5.97
N ALA A 66 13.97 19.62 -4.91
CA ALA A 66 15.38 19.94 -4.67
C ALA A 66 16.30 19.42 -5.78
N SER A 67 16.03 18.24 -6.34
CA SER A 67 16.82 17.66 -7.44
C SER A 67 16.78 18.49 -8.73
N TYR A 68 15.79 19.37 -8.87
CA TYR A 68 15.64 20.32 -9.96
C TYR A 68 15.93 21.77 -9.51
N LYS A 69 16.76 21.97 -8.48
CA LYS A 69 17.18 23.29 -7.96
C LYS A 69 16.00 24.19 -7.54
N GLY A 70 14.89 23.61 -7.11
CA GLY A 70 13.69 24.32 -6.70
C GLY A 70 12.69 24.62 -7.82
N ASP A 71 13.00 24.26 -9.06
CA ASP A 71 12.04 24.38 -10.16
C ASP A 71 10.94 23.30 -10.03
N ARG A 72 9.88 23.69 -9.33
CA ARG A 72 8.74 22.81 -9.03
C ARG A 72 8.01 22.35 -10.30
N GLU A 73 7.83 23.26 -11.26
CA GLU A 73 7.09 22.93 -12.47
C GLU A 73 7.84 21.90 -13.32
N LEU A 74 9.11 22.13 -13.57
CA LEU A 74 9.96 21.19 -14.30
C LEU A 74 10.05 19.83 -13.58
N ALA A 75 10.26 19.85 -12.27
CA ALA A 75 10.35 18.64 -11.46
C ALA A 75 9.09 17.77 -11.57
N LEU A 76 7.92 18.37 -11.40
CA LEU A 76 6.65 17.67 -11.52
C LEU A 76 6.37 17.21 -12.95
N LYS A 77 6.66 18.03 -13.97
CA LYS A 77 6.51 17.61 -15.38
C LYS A 77 7.39 16.40 -15.70
N LYS A 78 8.61 16.35 -15.22
CA LYS A 78 9.52 15.21 -15.41
C LYS A 78 9.01 13.95 -14.70
N PHE A 79 8.51 14.09 -13.48
CA PHE A 79 7.93 12.97 -12.74
C PHE A 79 6.67 12.44 -13.44
N ILE A 80 5.75 13.32 -13.85
CA ILE A 80 4.51 12.95 -14.52
C ILE A 80 4.78 12.35 -15.90
N GLN A 81 5.77 12.86 -16.65
CA GLN A 81 6.21 12.23 -17.90
C GLN A 81 6.61 10.78 -17.68
N ALA A 82 7.44 10.51 -16.66
CA ALA A 82 7.87 9.15 -16.33
C ALA A 82 6.70 8.27 -15.85
N TYR A 83 5.75 8.84 -15.11
CA TYR A 83 4.54 8.13 -14.68
C TYR A 83 3.66 7.76 -15.88
N LEU A 84 3.37 8.69 -16.78
CA LEU A 84 2.59 8.46 -18.00
C LEU A 84 3.27 7.45 -18.94
N ALA A 85 4.58 7.53 -19.10
CA ALA A 85 5.35 6.54 -19.87
C ALA A 85 5.20 5.14 -19.25
N SER A 86 5.20 5.04 -17.93
CA SER A 86 5.00 3.78 -17.21
C SER A 86 3.57 3.24 -17.40
N VAL A 87 2.56 4.11 -17.35
CA VAL A 87 1.15 3.74 -17.64
C VAL A 87 1.02 3.26 -19.09
N ALA A 88 1.59 3.97 -20.06
CA ALA A 88 1.54 3.58 -21.47
C ALA A 88 2.25 2.24 -21.73
N SER A 89 3.26 1.90 -20.95
CA SER A 89 3.91 0.59 -21.03
C SER A 89 2.97 -0.54 -20.59
N ILE A 90 2.20 -0.32 -19.54
CA ILE A 90 1.20 -1.29 -19.06
C ILE A 90 0.01 -1.38 -20.01
N ASP A 91 -0.45 -0.25 -20.53
CA ASP A 91 -1.52 -0.20 -21.52
C ASP A 91 -1.21 -1.10 -22.74
N GLY A 92 0.03 -1.05 -23.25
CA GLY A 92 0.49 -1.95 -24.31
C GLY A 92 0.39 -3.44 -23.92
N LEU A 93 0.89 -3.79 -22.71
CA LEU A 93 0.84 -5.18 -22.24
C LEU A 93 -0.60 -5.67 -21.98
N VAL A 94 -1.49 -4.80 -21.51
CA VAL A 94 -2.92 -5.11 -21.38
C VAL A 94 -3.53 -5.33 -22.78
N GLY A 95 -3.15 -4.51 -23.76
CA GLY A 95 -3.56 -4.69 -25.16
C GLY A 95 -3.17 -6.05 -25.70
N ASP A 96 -1.92 -6.48 -25.49
CA ASP A 96 -1.41 -7.79 -25.94
C ASP A 96 -2.21 -8.94 -25.29
N LEU A 97 -2.54 -8.84 -23.99
CA LEU A 97 -3.36 -9.85 -23.31
C LEU A 97 -4.79 -9.92 -23.85
N LEU A 98 -5.41 -8.78 -24.11
CA LEU A 98 -6.77 -8.73 -24.66
C LEU A 98 -6.81 -9.26 -26.09
N HIS A 99 -5.78 -8.96 -26.89
CA HIS A 99 -5.64 -9.49 -28.24
C HIS A 99 -5.50 -11.02 -28.24
N ALA A 100 -4.60 -11.56 -27.40
CA ALA A 100 -4.45 -13.01 -27.26
C ALA A 100 -5.75 -13.70 -26.80
N LEU A 101 -6.52 -13.05 -25.92
CA LEU A 101 -7.81 -13.55 -25.48
C LEU A 101 -8.83 -13.62 -26.63
N ASP A 102 -8.81 -12.63 -27.51
CA ASP A 102 -9.68 -12.58 -28.69
C ASP A 102 -9.25 -13.62 -29.75
N GLU A 103 -7.94 -13.74 -30.05
CA GLU A 103 -7.39 -14.72 -31.02
C GLU A 103 -7.64 -16.17 -30.61
N THR A 104 -7.60 -16.45 -29.29
CA THR A 104 -7.89 -17.82 -28.80
C THR A 104 -9.39 -18.15 -28.76
N GLY A 105 -10.26 -17.19 -29.08
CA GLY A 105 -11.72 -17.36 -29.03
C GLY A 105 -12.30 -17.41 -27.60
N LEU A 106 -11.48 -17.25 -26.56
CA LEU A 106 -11.89 -17.33 -25.15
C LEU A 106 -12.61 -16.07 -24.67
N ALA A 107 -12.50 -14.95 -25.39
CA ALA A 107 -13.09 -13.67 -25.01
C ALA A 107 -14.60 -13.74 -24.75
N LYS A 108 -15.31 -14.62 -25.45
CA LYS A 108 -16.77 -14.80 -25.33
C LYS A 108 -17.18 -15.46 -23.99
N ASN A 109 -16.26 -16.13 -23.32
CA ASN A 109 -16.48 -16.88 -22.07
C ASN A 109 -15.50 -16.48 -20.95
N THR A 110 -14.98 -15.26 -21.01
CA THR A 110 -14.03 -14.77 -20.00
C THR A 110 -14.47 -13.43 -19.44
N ILE A 111 -14.63 -13.37 -18.12
CA ILE A 111 -14.78 -12.12 -17.38
C ILE A 111 -13.41 -11.48 -17.27
N VAL A 112 -13.29 -10.22 -17.70
CA VAL A 112 -12.06 -9.43 -17.53
C VAL A 112 -12.33 -8.35 -16.50
N ILE A 113 -11.47 -8.28 -15.48
CA ILE A 113 -11.49 -7.24 -14.46
C ILE A 113 -10.15 -6.51 -14.52
N PHE A 114 -10.19 -5.19 -14.68
CA PHE A 114 -9.01 -4.34 -14.64
C PHE A 114 -9.10 -3.43 -13.42
N THR A 115 -8.06 -3.46 -12.57
CA THR A 115 -7.98 -2.67 -11.35
C THR A 115 -6.54 -2.42 -10.93
N SER A 116 -6.35 -1.62 -9.87
CA SER A 116 -5.08 -1.43 -9.16
C SER A 116 -5.30 -1.64 -7.67
N ASP A 117 -4.23 -1.91 -6.92
CA ASP A 117 -4.24 -2.06 -5.47
C ASP A 117 -4.39 -0.72 -4.73
N HIS A 118 -3.83 0.37 -5.28
CA HIS A 118 -3.92 1.74 -4.77
C HIS A 118 -3.63 2.76 -5.89
N GLY A 119 -3.92 4.02 -5.61
CA GLY A 119 -3.51 5.15 -6.44
C GLY A 119 -2.16 5.73 -6.02
N TRP A 120 -1.89 6.99 -6.44
CA TRP A 120 -0.63 7.69 -6.17
C TRP A 120 -0.83 9.20 -6.22
N GLY A 121 -0.30 9.94 -5.22
CA GLY A 121 -0.21 11.41 -5.27
C GLY A 121 0.86 11.86 -6.27
N ASN A 122 0.50 12.76 -7.17
CA ASN A 122 1.36 13.29 -8.21
C ASN A 122 1.75 14.77 -7.99
N GLY A 123 1.83 15.17 -6.74
CA GLY A 123 2.19 16.52 -6.32
C GLY A 123 1.04 17.30 -5.69
N GLU A 124 -0.19 16.78 -5.71
CA GLU A 124 -1.30 17.31 -4.94
C GLU A 124 -0.94 17.27 -3.45
N LYS A 125 -1.35 18.26 -2.68
CA LYS A 125 -1.04 18.41 -1.24
C LYS A 125 0.47 18.37 -0.92
N ASP A 126 1.33 18.75 -1.90
CA ASP A 126 2.79 18.66 -1.81
C ASP A 126 3.25 17.25 -1.42
N TYR A 127 2.69 16.23 -2.09
CA TYR A 127 2.83 14.83 -1.73
C TYR A 127 3.10 13.93 -2.95
N LEU A 128 4.08 13.03 -2.85
CA LEU A 128 4.41 12.02 -3.86
C LEU A 128 4.49 10.64 -3.21
N TYR A 129 3.37 10.02 -2.97
CA TYR A 129 3.35 8.63 -2.47
C TYR A 129 1.92 8.07 -2.42
N LYS A 130 1.81 6.81 -2.01
CA LYS A 130 0.57 6.06 -1.90
C LYS A 130 -0.04 6.00 -0.50
N ASN A 131 0.75 6.29 0.56
CA ASN A 131 0.29 6.15 1.94
C ASN A 131 -0.44 7.40 2.42
N SER A 132 -1.52 7.77 1.71
CA SER A 132 -2.45 8.81 2.13
C SER A 132 -3.88 8.29 2.08
N LEU A 133 -4.81 9.04 2.69
CA LEU A 133 -6.23 8.72 2.73
C LEU A 133 -7.05 9.61 1.79
N TRP A 134 -6.37 10.43 1.00
CA TRP A 134 -6.95 11.29 -0.03
C TRP A 134 -7.30 10.52 -1.30
N GLN A 135 -8.08 11.14 -2.16
CA GLN A 135 -8.61 10.52 -3.37
C GLN A 135 -7.53 9.94 -4.28
N GLU A 136 -6.41 10.62 -4.45
CA GLU A 136 -5.32 10.22 -5.34
C GLU A 136 -4.72 8.86 -4.95
N SER A 137 -4.71 8.53 -3.66
CA SER A 137 -4.21 7.23 -3.17
C SER A 137 -5.29 6.17 -3.03
N THR A 138 -6.53 6.56 -2.75
CA THR A 138 -7.62 5.63 -2.39
C THR A 138 -8.54 5.28 -3.56
N ARG A 139 -8.57 6.10 -4.61
CA ARG A 139 -9.35 5.84 -5.82
C ARG A 139 -8.51 5.10 -6.85
N VAL A 140 -9.02 3.96 -7.29
CA VAL A 140 -8.39 3.11 -8.32
C VAL A 140 -9.34 2.89 -9.49
N PRO A 141 -8.83 2.56 -10.69
CA PRO A 141 -9.69 2.07 -11.76
C PRO A 141 -10.36 0.76 -11.33
N LEU A 142 -11.62 0.59 -11.68
CA LEU A 142 -12.33 -0.67 -11.51
C LEU A 142 -13.26 -0.86 -12.71
N VAL A 143 -12.83 -1.68 -13.65
CA VAL A 143 -13.52 -1.90 -14.91
C VAL A 143 -13.84 -3.38 -15.08
N PHE A 144 -15.06 -3.69 -15.47
CA PHE A 144 -15.51 -5.04 -15.78
C PHE A 144 -15.90 -5.16 -17.25
N ARG A 145 -15.44 -6.23 -17.91
CA ARG A 145 -15.96 -6.73 -19.16
C ARG A 145 -16.55 -8.12 -18.93
N ILE A 146 -17.88 -8.24 -19.00
CA ILE A 146 -18.61 -9.47 -18.73
C ILE A 146 -19.45 -9.78 -19.98
N PRO A 147 -19.03 -10.74 -20.82
CA PRO A 147 -19.74 -11.09 -22.04
C PRO A 147 -21.20 -11.50 -21.77
N GLY A 148 -22.12 -10.92 -22.52
CA GLY A 148 -23.56 -11.26 -22.40
C GLY A 148 -24.26 -10.75 -21.13
N PHE A 149 -23.55 -10.06 -20.22
CA PHE A 149 -24.11 -9.63 -18.93
C PHE A 149 -24.33 -8.13 -18.84
N SER A 150 -23.31 -7.32 -19.06
CA SER A 150 -23.38 -5.88 -18.89
C SER A 150 -23.32 -5.13 -20.23
N LYS A 151 -24.01 -3.98 -20.32
CA LYS A 151 -23.91 -3.07 -21.47
C LYS A 151 -22.60 -2.30 -21.38
N SER A 152 -21.86 -2.19 -22.48
CA SER A 152 -20.62 -1.42 -22.52
C SER A 152 -20.86 0.08 -22.31
N GLY A 153 -19.85 0.80 -21.83
CA GLY A 153 -19.88 2.25 -21.65
C GLY A 153 -20.75 2.74 -20.50
N LYS A 154 -21.18 1.88 -19.59
CA LYS A 154 -21.92 2.27 -18.39
C LYS A 154 -20.97 2.49 -17.22
N SER A 155 -21.31 3.45 -16.37
CA SER A 155 -20.59 3.75 -15.12
C SER A 155 -21.53 3.78 -13.94
N CYS A 156 -21.01 3.37 -12.77
CA CYS A 156 -21.68 3.45 -11.49
C CYS A 156 -20.92 4.45 -10.60
N THR A 157 -21.62 5.33 -9.92
CA THR A 157 -21.04 6.32 -9.02
C THR A 157 -21.10 5.91 -7.54
N HIS A 158 -21.66 4.72 -7.26
CA HIS A 158 -21.71 4.19 -5.92
C HIS A 158 -20.26 3.88 -5.43
N PRO A 159 -19.86 4.34 -4.23
CA PRO A 159 -18.57 3.96 -3.65
C PRO A 159 -18.57 2.47 -3.34
N VAL A 160 -17.53 1.78 -3.83
CA VAL A 160 -17.31 0.35 -3.63
C VAL A 160 -15.88 0.10 -3.18
N SER A 161 -15.59 -1.08 -2.66
CA SER A 161 -14.27 -1.42 -2.12
C SER A 161 -13.66 -2.61 -2.85
N LEU A 162 -12.32 -2.74 -2.84
CA LEU A 162 -11.65 -3.89 -3.44
C LEU A 162 -11.99 -5.21 -2.74
N VAL A 163 -12.46 -5.19 -1.50
CA VAL A 163 -12.95 -6.40 -0.80
C VAL A 163 -14.19 -6.98 -1.45
N ASP A 164 -14.93 -6.18 -2.25
CA ASP A 164 -16.14 -6.61 -2.97
C ASP A 164 -15.83 -7.45 -4.21
N LEU A 165 -14.57 -7.46 -4.68
CA LEU A 165 -14.17 -8.21 -5.88
C LEU A 165 -14.35 -9.72 -5.73
N TYR A 166 -13.94 -10.28 -4.60
CA TYR A 166 -13.99 -11.72 -4.40
C TYR A 166 -15.42 -12.25 -4.33
N PRO A 167 -16.35 -11.70 -3.50
CA PRO A 167 -17.75 -12.11 -3.55
C PRO A 167 -18.41 -11.86 -4.91
N THR A 168 -18.01 -10.81 -5.64
CA THR A 168 -18.49 -10.56 -7.00
C THR A 168 -18.10 -11.69 -7.95
N LEU A 169 -16.85 -12.17 -7.88
CA LEU A 169 -16.38 -13.28 -8.71
C LEU A 169 -17.11 -14.58 -8.38
N LEU A 170 -17.35 -14.86 -7.10
CA LEU A 170 -18.13 -16.05 -6.71
C LEU A 170 -19.53 -16.02 -7.32
N ASP A 171 -20.23 -14.90 -7.17
CA ASP A 171 -21.60 -14.72 -7.68
C ASP A 171 -21.66 -14.75 -9.23
N LEU A 172 -20.74 -14.09 -9.91
CA LEU A 172 -20.70 -14.08 -11.38
C LEU A 172 -20.36 -15.46 -11.96
N CYS A 173 -19.58 -16.26 -11.25
CA CYS A 173 -19.17 -17.61 -11.66
C CYS A 173 -20.10 -18.72 -11.14
N GLY A 174 -21.13 -18.38 -10.35
CA GLY A 174 -22.05 -19.38 -9.75
C GLY A 174 -21.34 -20.30 -8.74
N LEU A 175 -20.31 -19.79 -8.07
CA LEU A 175 -19.58 -20.54 -7.06
C LEU A 175 -20.22 -20.36 -5.66
N PRO A 176 -20.04 -21.31 -4.74
CA PRO A 176 -20.55 -21.18 -3.38
C PRO A 176 -20.00 -19.93 -2.68
N ASP A 177 -20.83 -19.25 -1.92
CA ASP A 177 -20.48 -18.06 -1.12
C ASP A 177 -19.73 -18.40 0.17
N ASN A 178 -19.87 -19.63 0.67
CA ASN A 178 -19.11 -20.13 1.81
C ASN A 178 -17.71 -20.57 1.37
N THR A 179 -16.73 -19.71 1.59
CA THR A 179 -15.32 -19.94 1.24
C THR A 179 -14.45 -20.35 2.43
N MET A 180 -15.07 -20.60 3.59
CA MET A 180 -14.35 -21.01 4.79
C MET A 180 -13.81 -22.43 4.65
N LYS A 181 -12.49 -22.59 4.76
CA LYS A 181 -11.83 -23.89 4.70
C LYS A 181 -12.14 -24.75 5.93
N ASN A 182 -12.36 -24.13 7.08
CA ASN A 182 -12.69 -24.75 8.37
C ASN A 182 -13.26 -23.68 9.32
N GLU A 183 -13.61 -24.07 10.54
CA GLU A 183 -14.17 -23.19 11.59
C GLU A 183 -13.29 -22.00 12.00
N LYS A 184 -12.00 -21.98 11.65
CA LYS A 184 -11.09 -20.85 11.88
C LYS A 184 -11.20 -19.78 10.80
N GLY A 185 -11.89 -20.07 9.71
CA GLY A 185 -12.20 -19.10 8.66
C GLY A 185 -13.18 -18.04 9.16
N ARG A 186 -13.34 -16.98 8.38
CA ARG A 186 -14.34 -15.92 8.61
C ARG A 186 -15.17 -15.74 7.36
N PRO A 187 -16.43 -15.31 7.49
CA PRO A 187 -17.24 -14.86 6.36
C PRO A 187 -16.51 -13.74 5.59
N LEU A 188 -16.89 -13.55 4.35
CA LEU A 188 -16.38 -12.44 3.54
C LEU A 188 -16.93 -11.11 4.07
N ASP A 189 -16.06 -10.09 4.13
CA ASP A 189 -16.46 -8.73 4.54
C ASP A 189 -17.05 -7.92 3.39
N GLY A 190 -16.82 -8.33 2.13
CA GLY A 190 -17.30 -7.65 0.92
C GLY A 190 -18.65 -8.17 0.44
N PHE A 191 -19.25 -7.43 -0.49
CA PHE A 191 -20.56 -7.69 -1.08
C PHE A 191 -20.44 -7.86 -2.59
N SER A 192 -21.28 -8.70 -3.21
CA SER A 192 -21.28 -8.84 -4.67
C SER A 192 -21.73 -7.56 -5.36
N LEU A 193 -20.92 -7.09 -6.30
CA LEU A 193 -21.23 -5.94 -7.15
C LEU A 193 -22.16 -6.29 -8.33
N LYS A 194 -22.57 -7.54 -8.48
CA LYS A 194 -23.39 -8.01 -9.60
C LYS A 194 -24.67 -7.21 -9.83
N PRO A 195 -25.42 -6.77 -8.79
CA PRO A 195 -26.58 -5.89 -9.00
C PRO A 195 -26.21 -4.54 -9.64
N LEU A 196 -25.10 -3.92 -9.21
CA LEU A 196 -24.60 -2.66 -9.78
C LEU A 196 -24.01 -2.85 -11.18
N LEU A 197 -23.43 -4.00 -11.48
CA LEU A 197 -22.95 -4.35 -12.82
C LEU A 197 -24.09 -4.61 -13.80
N SER A 198 -25.22 -5.16 -13.32
CA SER A 198 -26.43 -5.38 -14.13
C SER A 198 -27.15 -4.06 -14.45
N ASP A 199 -27.37 -3.24 -13.42
CA ASP A 199 -27.96 -1.91 -13.57
C ASP A 199 -27.21 -0.89 -12.69
N PRO A 200 -26.25 -0.15 -13.25
CA PRO A 200 -25.45 0.81 -12.49
C PRO A 200 -26.21 1.95 -11.82
N GLN A 201 -27.43 2.21 -12.25
CA GLN A 201 -28.26 3.31 -11.74
C GLN A 201 -29.33 2.86 -10.73
N LYS A 202 -29.89 1.67 -10.92
CA LYS A 202 -31.05 1.17 -10.17
C LYS A 202 -30.79 -0.17 -9.47
N GLY A 203 -29.62 -0.77 -9.65
CA GLY A 203 -29.26 -2.03 -9.02
C GLY A 203 -29.36 -1.94 -7.51
N LYS A 204 -30.15 -2.82 -6.90
CA LYS A 204 -30.27 -2.92 -5.44
C LYS A 204 -29.08 -3.65 -4.88
N TRP A 205 -28.12 -2.92 -4.36
CA TRP A 205 -26.93 -3.46 -3.72
C TRP A 205 -27.09 -3.52 -2.20
N GLU A 206 -26.70 -4.60 -1.59
CA GLU A 206 -26.81 -4.83 -0.15
C GLU A 206 -25.59 -4.34 0.64
N GLY A 207 -24.55 -3.90 -0.05
CA GLY A 207 -23.35 -3.37 0.58
C GLY A 207 -23.56 -1.98 1.19
N PRO A 208 -22.55 -1.46 1.88
CA PRO A 208 -22.62 -0.18 2.57
C PRO A 208 -22.63 1.00 1.58
N ASP A 209 -23.20 2.13 1.99
CA ASP A 209 -23.20 3.40 1.25
C ASP A 209 -21.84 4.12 1.26
N TYR A 210 -20.78 3.45 1.68
CA TYR A 210 -19.42 3.96 1.80
C TYR A 210 -18.38 2.92 1.40
N ALA A 211 -17.19 3.40 1.01
CA ALA A 211 -15.97 2.59 0.95
C ALA A 211 -15.03 2.98 2.11
N LEU A 212 -14.57 1.98 2.85
CA LEU A 212 -13.64 2.15 3.96
C LEU A 212 -12.21 1.88 3.48
N THR A 213 -11.30 2.82 3.73
CA THR A 213 -9.86 2.62 3.57
C THR A 213 -9.17 2.75 4.92
N THR A 214 -8.23 1.84 5.20
CA THR A 214 -7.43 1.86 6.42
C THR A 214 -5.97 2.05 6.08
N LEU A 215 -5.32 3.00 6.74
CA LEU A 215 -3.88 3.18 6.66
C LEU A 215 -3.24 2.68 7.95
N TYR A 216 -2.54 1.55 7.84
CA TYR A 216 -1.89 0.92 8.98
C TYR A 216 -0.58 1.61 9.36
N LYS A 217 -0.40 1.82 10.66
CA LYS A 217 0.91 2.10 11.25
C LYS A 217 1.49 0.81 11.82
N TRP A 218 2.66 0.43 11.36
CA TRP A 218 3.33 -0.82 11.76
C TRP A 218 3.47 -1.00 13.26
N ALA A 219 3.70 0.10 13.99
CA ALA A 219 3.86 0.11 15.43
C ALA A 219 2.58 -0.22 16.20
N GLN A 220 1.42 -0.02 15.57
CA GLN A 220 0.11 -0.12 16.21
C GLN A 220 -0.77 -1.14 15.50
N TYR A 221 -0.15 -2.09 14.85
CA TYR A 221 -0.71 -3.09 13.95
C TYR A 221 -1.94 -3.84 14.50
N TYR A 222 -2.07 -3.97 15.80
CA TYR A 222 -3.11 -4.80 16.41
C TYR A 222 -4.25 -4.01 17.05
N ASP A 223 -4.18 -2.68 17.09
CA ASP A 223 -5.22 -1.88 17.72
C ASP A 223 -5.95 -1.02 16.68
N PRO A 224 -7.21 -1.34 16.35
CA PRO A 224 -8.01 -0.56 15.40
C PRO A 224 -8.16 0.92 15.82
N ALA A 225 -8.17 1.23 17.12
CA ALA A 225 -8.28 2.60 17.59
C ALA A 225 -7.09 3.48 17.21
N ASN A 226 -5.94 2.86 16.95
CA ASN A 226 -4.67 3.53 16.63
C ASN A 226 -4.33 3.47 15.13
N GLN A 227 -5.33 3.31 14.26
CA GLN A 227 -5.17 3.36 12.81
C GLN A 227 -5.79 4.63 12.25
N SER A 228 -5.42 4.98 11.02
CA SER A 228 -6.04 6.08 10.30
C SER A 228 -7.03 5.55 9.27
N TYR A 229 -8.16 6.21 9.12
CA TYR A 229 -9.29 5.74 8.34
C TYR A 229 -9.81 6.82 7.39
N SER A 230 -10.30 6.40 6.22
CA SER A 230 -11.11 7.21 5.33
C SER A 230 -12.42 6.50 5.02
N LEU A 231 -13.53 7.20 5.16
CA LEU A 231 -14.84 6.81 4.63
C LEU A 231 -15.15 7.65 3.41
N ARG A 232 -15.31 7.01 2.25
CA ARG A 232 -15.73 7.65 1.01
C ARG A 232 -17.19 7.34 0.77
N PHE A 233 -18.06 8.32 0.97
CA PHE A 233 -19.47 8.29 0.56
C PHE A 233 -19.63 8.83 -0.87
N LYS A 234 -20.83 8.81 -1.40
CA LYS A 234 -21.11 9.37 -2.74
C LYS A 234 -20.65 10.82 -2.86
N ASP A 235 -21.02 11.65 -1.89
CA ASP A 235 -20.85 13.10 -1.94
C ASP A 235 -19.81 13.61 -0.94
N TRP A 236 -19.35 12.77 -0.03
CA TRP A 236 -18.47 13.15 1.07
C TRP A 236 -17.29 12.21 1.23
N ARG A 237 -16.17 12.76 1.69
CA ARG A 237 -15.07 12.00 2.28
C ARG A 237 -14.85 12.49 3.71
N TYR A 238 -14.76 11.55 4.61
CA TYR A 238 -14.35 11.78 5.99
C TYR A 238 -13.07 11.02 6.27
N VAL A 239 -12.08 11.69 6.84
CA VAL A 239 -10.79 11.11 7.25
C VAL A 239 -10.61 11.31 8.75
N ARG A 240 -10.17 10.26 9.44
CA ARG A 240 -9.76 10.34 10.83
C ARG A 240 -8.39 9.70 10.98
N TYR A 241 -7.45 10.48 11.49
CA TYR A 241 -6.10 10.02 11.78
C TYR A 241 -6.01 9.37 13.16
N GLU A 242 -4.98 8.54 13.39
CA GLU A 242 -4.73 7.83 14.64
C GLU A 242 -4.54 8.76 15.85
N ASN A 243 -4.09 10.00 15.62
CA ASN A 243 -3.94 11.06 16.63
C ASN A 243 -5.24 11.83 16.91
N GLY A 244 -6.35 11.42 16.31
CA GLY A 244 -7.66 12.04 16.48
C GLY A 244 -7.93 13.25 15.60
N LYS A 245 -6.96 13.73 14.81
CA LYS A 245 -7.19 14.80 13.81
C LYS A 245 -8.10 14.31 12.70
N GLU A 246 -8.90 15.21 12.13
CA GLU A 246 -9.95 14.87 11.18
C GLU A 246 -9.94 15.80 9.97
N GLU A 247 -10.34 15.24 8.82
CA GLU A 247 -10.58 16.00 7.59
C GLU A 247 -11.96 15.62 7.05
N LEU A 248 -12.64 16.59 6.46
CA LEU A 248 -13.96 16.43 5.85
C LEU A 248 -14.01 17.17 4.53
N TYR A 249 -14.45 16.49 3.46
CA TYR A 249 -14.51 17.07 2.12
C TYR A 249 -15.87 16.80 1.47
N HIS A 250 -16.47 17.81 0.85
CA HIS A 250 -17.67 17.68 0.02
C HIS A 250 -17.25 17.44 -1.44
N THR A 251 -17.07 16.21 -1.84
CA THR A 251 -16.38 15.79 -3.07
C THR A 251 -17.15 16.08 -4.38
N VAL A 252 -18.41 16.50 -4.31
CA VAL A 252 -19.17 16.97 -5.49
C VAL A 252 -18.84 18.42 -5.80
N VAL A 253 -18.69 19.26 -4.78
CA VAL A 253 -18.37 20.69 -4.91
C VAL A 253 -16.86 20.88 -5.02
N ASP A 254 -16.12 20.15 -4.22
CA ASP A 254 -14.64 20.15 -4.15
C ASP A 254 -14.10 18.76 -4.49
N ASN A 255 -14.04 18.46 -5.78
CA ASN A 255 -13.57 17.16 -6.28
C ASN A 255 -12.05 16.96 -6.18
N HIS A 256 -11.33 17.98 -5.72
CA HIS A 256 -9.88 17.95 -5.47
C HIS A 256 -9.53 17.86 -3.98
N GLU A 257 -10.55 17.88 -3.11
CA GLU A 257 -10.34 17.82 -1.66
C GLU A 257 -9.43 18.96 -1.14
N TRP A 258 -9.65 20.21 -1.66
CA TRP A 258 -8.81 21.37 -1.35
C TRP A 258 -9.16 22.04 -0.02
N ASN A 259 -10.43 21.93 0.41
CA ASN A 259 -10.92 22.64 1.59
C ASN A 259 -11.34 21.65 2.67
N ASN A 260 -10.58 21.60 3.76
CA ASN A 260 -10.90 20.76 4.91
C ASN A 260 -12.02 21.38 5.74
N LEU A 261 -13.27 20.99 5.48
CA LEU A 261 -14.46 21.45 6.17
C LEU A 261 -14.56 20.99 7.63
N ALA A 262 -13.70 20.10 8.09
CA ALA A 262 -13.65 19.74 9.52
C ALA A 262 -13.18 20.88 10.42
N LEU A 263 -12.60 21.93 9.82
CA LEU A 263 -12.15 23.14 10.52
C LEU A 263 -13.23 24.23 10.59
N ASP A 264 -14.33 24.05 9.87
CA ASP A 264 -15.44 24.99 9.79
C ASP A 264 -16.60 24.55 10.69
N SER A 265 -16.99 25.41 11.62
CA SER A 265 -18.07 25.15 12.58
C SER A 265 -19.44 24.92 11.93
N GLU A 266 -19.68 25.44 10.73
CA GLU A 266 -20.91 25.20 9.98
C GLU A 266 -21.10 23.72 9.63
N TYR A 267 -20.01 22.95 9.52
CA TYR A 267 -20.04 21.52 9.20
C TYR A 267 -19.94 20.61 10.43
N SER A 268 -20.02 21.14 11.64
CA SER A 268 -19.85 20.37 12.89
C SER A 268 -20.82 19.20 13.02
N GLU A 269 -22.09 19.37 12.64
CA GLU A 269 -23.07 18.29 12.65
C GLU A 269 -22.76 17.20 11.62
N THR A 270 -22.33 17.60 10.42
CA THR A 270 -21.93 16.69 9.36
C THR A 270 -20.68 15.91 9.76
N LEU A 271 -19.69 16.57 10.35
CA LEU A 271 -18.48 15.95 10.87
C LEU A 271 -18.83 14.91 11.95
N GLU A 272 -19.67 15.27 12.90
CA GLU A 272 -20.10 14.37 13.99
C GLU A 272 -20.88 13.16 13.45
N LYS A 273 -21.73 13.35 12.45
CA LYS A 273 -22.43 12.25 11.75
C LYS A 273 -21.44 11.21 11.21
N TYR A 274 -20.42 11.65 10.48
CA TYR A 274 -19.45 10.72 9.86
C TYR A 274 -18.47 10.14 10.87
N ARG A 275 -18.12 10.89 11.92
CA ARG A 275 -17.34 10.37 13.05
C ARG A 275 -18.08 9.22 13.74
N LYS A 276 -19.36 9.41 14.08
CA LYS A 276 -20.20 8.35 14.68
C LYS A 276 -20.31 7.14 13.76
N LYS A 277 -20.48 7.37 12.45
CA LYS A 277 -20.53 6.29 11.47
C LYS A 277 -19.24 5.49 11.48
N LEU A 278 -18.06 6.13 11.39
CA LEU A 278 -16.77 5.45 11.44
C LEU A 278 -16.61 4.64 12.75
N LEU A 279 -16.90 5.25 13.90
CA LEU A 279 -16.77 4.60 15.21
C LEU A 279 -17.72 3.40 15.38
N SER A 280 -18.83 3.35 14.63
CA SER A 280 -19.74 2.19 14.62
C SER A 280 -19.24 1.04 13.76
N ILE A 281 -18.29 1.28 12.83
CA ILE A 281 -17.78 0.31 11.87
C ILE A 281 -16.48 -0.31 12.36
N ILE A 282 -15.56 0.53 12.86
CA ILE A 282 -14.25 0.04 13.28
C ILE A 282 -14.36 -0.86 14.52
N PRO A 283 -13.63 -1.97 14.56
CA PRO A 283 -13.61 -2.83 15.74
C PRO A 283 -13.16 -2.06 16.98
N LYS A 284 -13.75 -2.36 18.11
CA LYS A 284 -13.26 -1.85 19.40
C LYS A 284 -11.86 -2.39 19.67
N SER A 285 -11.05 -1.61 20.39
CA SER A 285 -9.73 -2.06 20.86
C SER A 285 -9.84 -3.44 21.53
N ILE A 286 -8.89 -4.31 21.20
CA ILE A 286 -8.85 -5.67 21.78
C ILE A 286 -8.15 -5.57 23.14
N PRO A 287 -8.86 -5.77 24.28
CA PRO A 287 -8.23 -5.73 25.59
C PRO A 287 -7.10 -6.76 25.71
N GLY A 288 -6.01 -6.40 26.35
CA GLY A 288 -4.89 -7.30 26.63
C GLY A 288 -3.89 -7.53 25.51
N LYS A 289 -4.10 -6.96 24.31
CA LYS A 289 -3.03 -6.92 23.30
C LYS A 289 -2.09 -5.73 23.53
N PRO A 290 -0.78 -5.91 23.34
CA PRO A 290 0.21 -4.85 23.58
C PRO A 290 -0.07 -3.64 22.69
N LYS A 291 -0.09 -2.46 23.28
CA LYS A 291 -0.37 -1.18 22.61
C LYS A 291 0.83 -0.60 21.85
N SER A 292 1.99 -1.26 21.84
CA SER A 292 3.22 -0.67 21.29
C SER A 292 4.20 -1.67 20.69
N ASN A 293 5.09 -1.16 19.83
CA ASN A 293 6.29 -1.84 19.35
C ASN A 293 7.24 -2.30 20.48
N GLU A 294 7.13 -1.73 21.64
CA GLU A 294 7.97 -2.06 22.80
C GLU A 294 7.79 -3.52 23.19
N HIS A 295 6.56 -4.04 23.21
CA HIS A 295 6.33 -5.44 23.55
C HIS A 295 7.04 -6.41 22.61
N TRP A 296 7.00 -6.16 21.28
CA TRP A 296 7.71 -7.02 20.33
C TRP A 296 9.23 -6.87 20.50
N LYS A 297 9.71 -5.64 20.73
CA LYS A 297 11.11 -5.33 20.99
C LYS A 297 11.57 -6.03 22.28
N ASP A 298 10.75 -5.99 23.32
CA ASP A 298 11.00 -6.70 24.59
C ASP A 298 11.03 -8.22 24.42
N GLN A 299 10.09 -8.77 23.65
CA GLN A 299 10.09 -10.20 23.33
C GLN A 299 11.31 -10.59 22.49
N TYR A 300 11.74 -9.73 21.58
CA TYR A 300 12.97 -9.94 20.83
C TYR A 300 14.20 -9.88 21.73
N PHE A 301 14.26 -8.91 22.63
CA PHE A 301 15.33 -8.74 23.61
C PHE A 301 15.44 -9.93 24.54
N LYS A 302 14.33 -10.40 25.11
CA LYS A 302 14.27 -11.60 25.94
C LYS A 302 14.87 -12.83 25.24
N LYS A 303 14.67 -12.96 23.94
CA LYS A 303 15.21 -14.05 23.11
C LYS A 303 16.63 -13.81 22.60
N ASN A 304 17.09 -12.57 22.61
CA ASN A 304 18.39 -12.16 22.07
C ASN A 304 19.02 -11.09 22.97
N PRO A 305 19.37 -11.41 24.25
CA PRO A 305 19.97 -10.43 25.18
C PRO A 305 21.24 -9.78 24.64
N GLN A 306 21.96 -10.51 23.79
CA GLN A 306 23.20 -10.02 23.15
C GLN A 306 22.94 -8.92 22.10
N ALA A 307 21.70 -8.58 21.81
CA ALA A 307 21.35 -7.45 20.94
C ALA A 307 21.50 -6.10 21.65
N ASP A 308 21.51 -6.08 22.97
CA ASP A 308 21.85 -4.92 23.81
C ASP A 308 23.38 -4.73 23.81
N ALA A 309 23.84 -3.89 22.91
CA ALA A 309 25.27 -3.70 22.66
C ALA A 309 25.95 -2.83 23.74
N ASN A 310 25.19 -1.88 24.29
CA ASN A 310 25.67 -0.94 25.32
C ASN A 310 25.47 -1.49 26.76
N LYS A 311 24.73 -2.60 26.90
CA LYS A 311 24.43 -3.27 28.18
C LYS A 311 23.67 -2.39 29.18
N ASP A 312 22.79 -1.51 28.70
CA ASP A 312 21.96 -0.66 29.53
C ASP A 312 20.67 -1.34 30.04
N GLY A 313 20.45 -2.60 29.68
CA GLY A 313 19.28 -3.39 30.06
C GLY A 313 18.06 -3.14 29.20
N THR A 314 18.18 -2.34 28.13
CA THR A 314 17.13 -2.07 27.17
C THR A 314 17.58 -2.36 25.74
N LEU A 315 16.64 -2.53 24.81
CA LEU A 315 16.97 -2.70 23.40
C LEU A 315 16.53 -1.47 22.61
N SER A 316 17.46 -0.65 22.21
CA SER A 316 17.19 0.50 21.35
C SER A 316 16.94 0.07 19.90
N TRP A 317 16.31 0.94 19.10
CA TRP A 317 16.10 0.68 17.64
C TRP A 317 17.40 0.54 16.85
N PRO A 318 18.43 1.39 17.08
CA PRO A 318 19.71 1.21 16.43
C PRO A 318 20.36 -0.16 16.72
N GLU A 319 20.36 -0.61 17.99
CA GLU A 319 20.90 -1.90 18.40
C GLU A 319 20.15 -3.07 17.77
N LEU A 320 18.81 -3.02 17.77
CA LEU A 320 17.97 -3.99 17.11
C LEU A 320 18.30 -4.11 15.62
N HIS A 321 18.42 -2.99 14.94
CA HIS A 321 18.75 -2.96 13.50
C HIS A 321 20.17 -3.48 13.26
N ALA A 322 21.13 -3.08 14.07
CA ALA A 322 22.52 -3.57 13.99
C ALA A 322 22.59 -5.09 14.20
N HIS A 323 21.93 -5.60 15.26
CA HIS A 323 21.88 -7.04 15.53
C HIS A 323 21.21 -7.85 14.42
N LYS A 324 20.09 -7.35 13.87
CA LYS A 324 19.44 -7.99 12.72
C LYS A 324 20.31 -7.97 11.46
N LYS A 325 21.01 -6.87 11.20
CA LYS A 325 21.95 -6.77 10.07
C LYS A 325 23.08 -7.78 10.19
N LEU A 326 23.67 -7.93 11.39
CA LEU A 326 24.69 -8.95 11.67
C LEU A 326 24.14 -10.37 11.48
N LYS A 327 22.93 -10.64 11.97
CA LYS A 327 22.29 -11.96 11.87
C LYS A 327 21.93 -12.35 10.42
N ASN A 328 21.64 -11.35 9.58
CA ASN A 328 21.28 -11.51 8.17
C ASN A 328 22.43 -11.16 7.21
N ALA A 329 23.62 -10.85 7.73
CA ALA A 329 24.80 -10.67 6.90
C ALA A 329 25.05 -11.92 6.05
N PRO A 330 25.44 -11.77 4.78
CA PRO A 330 25.83 -12.90 3.97
C PRO A 330 26.89 -13.70 4.73
N LYS A 331 26.61 -14.98 4.97
CA LYS A 331 27.55 -15.86 5.63
C LYS A 331 28.65 -16.17 4.62
N ASP A 332 29.81 -15.59 4.80
CA ASP A 332 30.96 -15.81 3.94
C ASP A 332 31.49 -17.25 4.07
N ALA A 333 32.44 -17.56 3.22
CA ALA A 333 33.06 -18.87 3.22
C ALA A 333 33.75 -19.20 4.56
N GLU A 334 34.27 -18.16 5.25
CA GLU A 334 34.91 -18.29 6.56
C GLU A 334 33.87 -18.63 7.65
N TYR A 335 32.72 -18.05 7.65
CA TYR A 335 31.62 -18.42 8.54
C TYR A 335 31.27 -19.92 8.39
N TRP A 336 31.12 -20.40 7.15
CA TRP A 336 30.74 -21.78 6.89
C TRP A 336 31.84 -22.74 7.27
N LYS A 337 33.11 -22.40 7.05
CA LYS A 337 34.29 -23.16 7.48
C LYS A 337 34.29 -23.31 9.00
N ASN A 338 34.07 -22.23 9.75
CA ASN A 338 33.99 -22.22 11.22
C ASN A 338 32.80 -23.04 11.76
N GLN A 339 31.63 -23.01 11.09
CA GLN A 339 30.50 -23.88 11.47
C GLN A 339 30.81 -25.36 11.20
N TYR A 340 31.52 -25.66 10.11
CA TYR A 340 31.97 -27.01 9.81
C TYR A 340 32.94 -27.52 10.85
N PHE A 341 33.89 -26.69 11.26
CA PHE A 341 34.87 -27.04 12.32
C PHE A 341 34.21 -27.37 13.65
N LYS A 342 33.24 -26.57 14.08
CA LYS A 342 32.46 -26.84 15.32
C LYS A 342 31.80 -28.22 15.30
N LYS A 343 31.35 -28.68 14.16
CA LYS A 343 30.71 -29.99 13.99
C LYS A 343 31.70 -31.12 13.75
N ASN A 344 32.90 -30.81 13.28
CA ASN A 344 33.96 -31.76 12.89
C ASN A 344 35.31 -31.32 13.46
N PRO A 345 35.52 -31.35 14.79
CA PRO A 345 36.79 -30.93 15.39
C PRO A 345 38.00 -31.70 14.90
N LYS A 346 37.79 -32.95 14.46
CA LYS A 346 38.84 -33.80 13.87
C LYS A 346 39.34 -33.33 12.49
N ALA A 347 38.70 -32.31 11.91
CA ALA A 347 39.14 -31.70 10.66
C ALA A 347 40.40 -30.82 10.85
N ASP A 348 40.68 -30.38 12.07
CA ASP A 348 41.92 -29.73 12.48
C ASP A 348 43.04 -30.81 12.60
N ALA A 349 43.74 -30.96 11.52
CA ALA A 349 44.73 -32.04 11.43
C ALA A 349 46.04 -31.72 12.16
N ASN A 350 46.40 -30.45 12.28
CA ASN A 350 47.59 -29.97 12.98
C ASN A 350 47.35 -29.66 14.47
N LYS A 351 46.09 -29.70 14.92
CA LYS A 351 45.64 -29.46 16.28
C LYS A 351 45.99 -28.07 16.84
N ASP A 352 46.00 -27.04 15.97
CA ASP A 352 46.30 -25.68 16.38
C ASP A 352 45.07 -24.93 16.91
N GLY A 353 43.91 -25.57 16.96
CA GLY A 353 42.65 -25.01 17.43
C GLY A 353 41.89 -24.19 16.40
N THR A 354 42.36 -24.21 15.14
CA THR A 354 41.69 -23.53 14.02
C THR A 354 41.51 -24.48 12.84
N LEU A 355 40.62 -24.16 11.90
CA LEU A 355 40.47 -24.94 10.68
C LEU A 355 40.94 -24.11 9.48
N SER A 356 42.11 -24.48 8.94
CA SER A 356 42.60 -23.86 7.70
C SER A 356 41.82 -24.33 6.48
N TRP A 357 41.85 -23.58 5.37
CA TRP A 357 41.20 -23.98 4.11
C TRP A 357 41.76 -25.29 3.53
N PRO A 358 43.08 -25.54 3.54
CA PRO A 358 43.61 -26.84 3.14
C PRO A 358 43.07 -28.00 3.96
N GLU A 359 43.00 -27.89 5.27
CA GLU A 359 42.46 -28.93 6.17
C GLU A 359 40.97 -29.17 5.93
N PHE A 360 40.18 -28.09 5.78
CA PHE A 360 38.76 -28.17 5.43
C PHE A 360 38.54 -28.97 4.14
N HIS A 361 39.27 -28.65 3.09
CA HIS A 361 39.18 -29.37 1.81
C HIS A 361 39.68 -30.81 1.89
N ALA A 362 40.77 -31.06 2.63
CA ALA A 362 41.30 -32.41 2.83
C ALA A 362 40.33 -33.30 3.61
N HIS A 363 39.67 -32.75 4.66
CA HIS A 363 38.71 -33.50 5.47
C HIS A 363 37.41 -33.79 4.68
N LYS A 364 36.95 -32.85 3.87
CA LYS A 364 35.75 -33.05 3.01
C LYS A 364 35.98 -34.13 1.94
N LYS A 365 37.21 -34.25 1.39
CA LYS A 365 37.54 -35.28 0.39
C LYS A 365 37.63 -36.70 0.99
N LYS A 366 37.83 -36.83 2.31
CA LYS A 366 37.88 -38.13 2.99
C LYS A 366 36.50 -38.66 3.41
N GLY A 367 35.48 -37.83 3.34
CA GLY A 367 34.10 -38.17 3.74
C GLY A 367 33.12 -38.30 2.56
N SER A 368 33.57 -38.22 1.35
CA SER A 368 32.90 -38.56 0.09
C SER A 368 33.55 -39.84 -0.46
#